data_b330d94fc462e39c4d965b647c162447
#
_entry.id   b330d94fc462e39c4d965b647c162447
#
_cell.length_a   1.000
_cell.length_b   1.000
_cell.length_c   1.000
_cell.angle_alpha   90.00
_cell.angle_beta   90.00
_cell.angle_gamma   90.00
#
_symmetry.space_group_name_H-M   'P 1'
#
loop_
_entity.id
_entity.type
_entity.pdbx_description
1 polymer ?
#
loop_
_entity_poly.entity_id
_entity_poly.type
_entity_poly.pdbx_seq_one_letter_code
_entity_poly.pdbx_strand_id
1 'polypeptide(L)'
;MSIDFYWRLPTHGCHGTIRHGVYDRGDWSPLAAGNIAPGLDRDGADDGFRYIDHLGEIARAAEASGFIGGLIPSFPNTDDPWVISPLLARETRSFRFMIAFQPGFLNPVQAARMSASLQRATGGRTVFNIITGGGGPAQLWWGDSFGHDDRYGRTTEFLDVFKGVWKERDFSYQGRFYQVEGGGLAPLLAAEDIPEIWFSGSSDAALQSAAKHADYYLSWLEPFDQLGDKFARVKERTAALGGEQKCAVRVDLVARPTEEEAWRDIRIGFGNVSDETRARWRGQPTDSVGASRQAALRPTEAKRYDELIVAPNLWGGFNLLRGGPALGIVGSYEQCAARLDELISRGTDAFILAGTPHLEEAYRVGEEVLPLLGRQAQALLAAE
;
A
#
# COMPACT_ATOMS: atom_id res chain seq x y z
N MET A 1 21.59 -7.44 2.69
CA MET A 1 20.79 -6.36 2.09
C MET A 1 19.89 -5.81 3.17
N SER A 2 19.70 -4.49 3.27
CA SER A 2 18.71 -3.93 4.19
C SER A 2 17.32 -4.09 3.56
N ILE A 3 16.35 -4.47 4.37
CA ILE A 3 14.94 -4.56 3.97
C ILE A 3 14.28 -3.23 4.30
N ASP A 4 13.54 -2.68 3.36
CA ASP A 4 12.84 -1.41 3.51
C ASP A 4 11.44 -1.62 4.05
N PHE A 5 11.06 -0.91 5.11
CA PHE A 5 9.73 -0.95 5.71
C PHE A 5 9.03 0.38 5.57
N TYR A 6 7.83 0.34 4.98
CA TYR A 6 6.90 1.45 4.87
C TYR A 6 5.67 1.18 5.72
N TRP A 7 5.08 2.23 6.29
CA TRP A 7 3.80 2.15 6.99
C TRP A 7 2.66 2.65 6.12
N ARG A 8 1.46 2.08 6.22
CA ARG A 8 0.28 2.60 5.53
C ARG A 8 -0.35 3.73 6.33
N LEU A 9 -0.58 4.87 5.71
CA LEU A 9 -1.29 5.99 6.32
C LEU A 9 -2.81 5.92 6.02
N PRO A 10 -3.69 6.15 7.00
CA PRO A 10 -5.15 6.10 6.82
C PRO A 10 -5.69 7.45 6.35
N THR A 11 -5.80 7.68 5.05
CA THR A 11 -6.24 8.96 4.48
C THR A 11 -7.72 8.98 4.14
N HIS A 12 -8.57 8.75 5.13
CA HIS A 12 -10.02 8.68 4.92
C HIS A 12 -10.82 9.90 5.42
N GLY A 13 -10.18 10.97 5.80
CA GLY A 13 -10.83 12.24 6.14
C GLY A 13 -11.76 12.23 7.34
N CYS A 14 -11.56 11.36 8.32
CA CYS A 14 -12.55 11.04 9.32
C CYS A 14 -12.28 11.61 10.71
N HIS A 15 -12.93 12.70 11.06
CA HIS A 15 -12.97 13.20 12.44
C HIS A 15 -13.80 12.30 13.37
N GLY A 16 -14.97 11.86 12.95
CA GLY A 16 -15.93 11.16 13.80
C GLY A 16 -15.41 9.85 14.36
N THR A 17 -14.67 9.09 13.57
CA THR A 17 -14.12 7.79 13.97
C THR A 17 -13.18 7.88 15.16
N ILE A 18 -12.36 8.91 15.19
CA ILE A 18 -11.37 9.10 16.24
C ILE A 18 -12.01 9.62 17.52
N ARG A 19 -13.02 10.49 17.39
CA ARG A 19 -13.75 11.03 18.52
C ARG A 19 -14.59 10.02 19.29
N HIS A 20 -15.08 8.99 18.64
CA HIS A 20 -15.96 8.01 19.26
C HIS A 20 -15.22 6.78 19.80
N GLY A 21 -13.91 6.87 20.05
CA GLY A 21 -13.13 5.78 20.59
C GLY A 21 -13.01 4.58 19.65
N VAL A 22 -13.33 4.77 18.36
CA VAL A 22 -13.23 3.71 17.34
C VAL A 22 -11.79 3.24 17.16
N TYR A 23 -10.84 4.04 17.62
CA TYR A 23 -9.42 3.71 17.63
C TYR A 23 -8.85 3.69 19.05
N ASP A 24 -9.64 3.26 20.01
CA ASP A 24 -9.11 3.05 21.36
C ASP A 24 -7.93 2.10 21.29
N ARG A 25 -6.92 2.43 22.06
CA ARG A 25 -5.63 1.77 22.05
C ARG A 25 -5.75 0.27 22.24
N GLY A 26 -5.32 -0.51 21.25
CA GLY A 26 -5.35 -1.96 21.28
C GLY A 26 -6.72 -2.61 21.07
N ASP A 27 -7.77 -1.85 20.81
CA ASP A 27 -9.11 -2.39 20.57
C ASP A 27 -9.42 -2.49 19.06
N TRP A 28 -9.71 -3.72 18.64
CA TRP A 28 -10.12 -4.05 17.27
C TRP A 28 -11.63 -4.02 17.08
N SER A 29 -12.38 -3.95 18.16
CA SER A 29 -13.84 -3.99 18.09
C SER A 29 -14.46 -2.86 17.27
N PRO A 30 -13.93 -1.64 17.28
CA PRO A 30 -14.46 -0.55 16.50
C PRO A 30 -14.20 -0.68 15.00
N LEU A 31 -13.15 -1.37 14.57
CA LEU A 31 -12.81 -1.51 13.16
C LEU A 31 -13.82 -2.32 12.39
N ALA A 32 -14.33 -3.35 13.00
CA ALA A 32 -15.34 -4.20 12.41
C ALA A 32 -16.70 -3.50 12.27
N ALA A 33 -16.94 -2.43 12.98
CA ALA A 33 -18.12 -1.61 12.80
C ALA A 33 -18.15 -0.86 11.45
N GLY A 34 -17.30 -1.25 10.51
CA GLY A 34 -17.48 -0.90 9.12
C GLY A 34 -16.57 0.17 8.63
N ASN A 35 -15.38 0.08 8.87
CA ASN A 35 -14.49 1.00 8.24
C ASN A 35 -14.53 2.41 8.74
N ILE A 36 -13.61 2.77 9.02
CA ILE A 36 -12.79 3.89 8.80
C ILE A 36 -13.34 4.97 7.84
N ALA A 37 -14.54 5.09 7.58
CA ALA A 37 -15.06 6.25 6.92
C ALA A 37 -16.33 6.68 7.61
N PRO A 38 -16.26 7.23 8.76
CA PRO A 38 -17.36 8.00 9.27
C PRO A 38 -17.42 9.24 8.43
N GLY A 39 -18.60 9.58 8.08
CA GLY A 39 -18.87 10.93 7.64
C GLY A 39 -18.26 11.91 8.65
N LEU A 40 -17.89 13.06 8.17
CA LEU A 40 -17.55 14.20 9.01
C LEU A 40 -18.75 14.43 9.94
N ASP A 41 -18.73 13.81 11.10
CA ASP A 41 -19.69 14.12 12.14
C ASP A 41 -19.29 15.49 12.69
N ARG A 42 -20.04 16.49 12.23
CA ARG A 42 -19.80 17.89 12.57
C ARG A 42 -20.62 18.32 13.77
N ASP A 43 -21.17 17.40 14.54
CA ASP A 43 -21.91 17.76 15.74
C ASP A 43 -20.97 18.34 16.81
N GLY A 44 -20.50 19.50 16.51
CA GLY A 44 -20.55 20.70 17.29
C GLY A 44 -19.60 20.88 18.45
N ALA A 45 -18.63 20.05 18.74
CA ALA A 45 -17.57 20.44 19.67
C ALA A 45 -16.28 20.72 18.91
N ASP A 46 -15.91 21.95 18.80
CA ASP A 46 -14.55 22.36 18.43
C ASP A 46 -13.62 22.04 19.61
N ASP A 47 -13.14 20.80 19.64
CA ASP A 47 -12.13 20.33 20.60
C ASP A 47 -10.70 20.57 20.09
N GLY A 48 -10.57 21.30 18.97
CA GLY A 48 -9.29 21.56 18.34
C GLY A 48 -8.69 20.38 17.60
N PHE A 49 -9.36 19.20 17.54
CA PHE A 49 -8.87 18.05 16.79
C PHE A 49 -8.93 18.33 15.29
N ARG A 50 -7.80 18.11 14.61
CA ARG A 50 -7.72 18.16 13.15
C ARG A 50 -7.19 16.83 12.64
N TYR A 51 -7.89 16.26 11.69
CA TYR A 51 -7.52 15.01 11.04
C TYR A 51 -6.07 15.01 10.50
N ILE A 52 -5.64 16.12 9.91
CA ILE A 52 -4.27 16.23 9.36
C ILE A 52 -3.20 16.15 10.46
N ASP A 53 -3.49 16.66 11.66
CA ASP A 53 -2.58 16.58 12.80
C ASP A 53 -2.41 15.11 13.24
N HIS A 54 -3.51 14.34 13.26
CA HIS A 54 -3.45 12.91 13.56
C HIS A 54 -2.66 12.10 12.51
N LEU A 55 -2.81 12.43 11.22
CA LEU A 55 -1.95 11.84 10.19
C LEU A 55 -0.48 12.16 10.41
N GLY A 56 -0.18 13.39 10.86
CA GLY A 56 1.16 13.82 11.25
C GLY A 56 1.71 13.00 12.44
N GLU A 57 0.87 12.72 13.45
CA GLU A 57 1.23 11.84 14.56
C GLU A 57 1.59 10.43 14.11
N ILE A 58 0.78 9.84 13.21
CA ILE A 58 1.06 8.51 12.66
C ILE A 58 2.37 8.51 11.85
N ALA A 59 2.60 9.53 11.02
CA ALA A 59 3.82 9.63 10.23
C ALA A 59 5.07 9.76 11.12
N ARG A 60 5.01 10.58 12.19
CA ARG A 60 6.09 10.71 13.17
C ARG A 60 6.31 9.43 13.96
N ALA A 61 5.24 8.75 14.37
CA ALA A 61 5.33 7.46 15.06
C ALA A 61 6.02 6.41 14.19
N ALA A 62 5.63 6.29 12.93
CA ALA A 62 6.24 5.37 11.98
C ALA A 62 7.73 5.72 11.75
N GLU A 63 8.07 7.00 11.55
CA GLU A 63 9.46 7.46 11.42
C GLU A 63 10.29 7.09 12.65
N ALA A 64 9.77 7.35 13.85
CA ALA A 64 10.43 7.05 15.11
C ALA A 64 10.61 5.54 15.36
N SER A 65 9.73 4.73 14.80
CA SER A 65 9.72 3.26 14.95
C SER A 65 10.50 2.53 13.85
N GLY A 66 11.27 3.25 13.03
CA GLY A 66 12.19 2.67 12.04
C GLY A 66 11.59 2.42 10.66
N PHE A 67 10.36 2.87 10.39
CA PHE A 67 9.83 2.87 9.03
C PHE A 67 10.47 4.00 8.21
N ILE A 68 10.96 3.67 7.01
CA ILE A 68 11.62 4.66 6.15
C ILE A 68 10.64 5.59 5.45
N GLY A 69 9.35 5.26 5.43
CA GLY A 69 8.33 6.04 4.77
C GLY A 69 6.92 5.48 4.95
N GLY A 70 5.96 6.12 4.30
CA GLY A 70 4.56 5.70 4.37
C GLY A 70 3.85 5.73 3.02
N LEU A 71 2.99 4.71 2.80
CA LEU A 71 2.07 4.67 1.68
C LEU A 71 0.86 5.57 1.98
N ILE A 72 0.60 6.51 1.09
CA ILE A 72 -0.64 7.29 1.04
C ILE A 72 -1.49 6.71 -0.08
N PRO A 73 -2.59 5.99 0.26
CA PRO A 73 -3.39 5.28 -0.73
C PRO A 73 -4.25 6.23 -1.56
N SER A 74 -4.64 5.78 -2.77
CA SER A 74 -5.56 6.49 -3.66
C SER A 74 -6.75 5.60 -3.99
N PHE A 75 -7.90 5.93 -3.41
CA PHE A 75 -9.20 5.33 -3.68
C PHE A 75 -10.27 6.42 -3.75
N PRO A 76 -11.46 6.15 -4.31
CA PRO A 76 -12.51 7.17 -4.40
C PRO A 76 -12.95 7.78 -3.05
N ASN A 77 -12.71 7.09 -1.96
CA ASN A 77 -13.05 7.50 -0.59
C ASN A 77 -11.84 7.92 0.25
N THR A 78 -10.69 8.16 -0.35
CA THR A 78 -9.51 8.71 0.33
C THR A 78 -9.24 10.14 -0.09
N ASP A 79 -8.54 10.88 0.75
CA ASP A 79 -7.98 12.17 0.35
C ASP A 79 -6.89 11.98 -0.70
N ASP A 80 -6.70 13.01 -1.53
CA ASP A 80 -5.72 12.96 -2.62
C ASP A 80 -4.28 12.91 -2.09
N PRO A 81 -3.47 11.90 -2.46
CA PRO A 81 -2.12 11.74 -1.97
C PRO A 81 -1.16 12.87 -2.33
N TRP A 82 -1.37 13.54 -3.47
CA TRP A 82 -0.56 14.68 -3.88
C TRP A 82 -0.81 15.93 -3.01
N VAL A 83 -2.01 16.03 -2.43
CA VAL A 83 -2.37 17.11 -1.50
C VAL A 83 -1.88 16.80 -0.09
N ILE A 84 -2.06 15.57 0.37
CA ILE A 84 -1.70 15.18 1.74
C ILE A 84 -0.18 15.12 1.96
N SER A 85 0.59 14.60 0.98
CA SER A 85 2.03 14.41 1.13
C SER A 85 2.81 15.68 1.52
N PRO A 86 2.64 16.84 0.87
CA PRO A 86 3.37 18.05 1.25
C PRO A 86 3.01 18.57 2.63
N LEU A 87 1.79 18.31 3.12
CA LEU A 87 1.39 18.70 4.46
C LEU A 87 2.15 17.85 5.50
N LEU A 88 2.19 16.54 5.32
CA LEU A 88 2.89 15.62 6.21
C LEU A 88 4.42 15.75 6.14
N ALA A 89 4.95 16.20 5.01
CA ALA A 89 6.39 16.40 4.84
C ALA A 89 6.94 17.47 5.80
N ARG A 90 6.09 18.36 6.33
CA ARG A 90 6.45 19.35 7.34
C ARG A 90 6.53 18.76 8.74
N GLU A 91 5.86 17.63 8.97
CA GLU A 91 5.75 16.95 10.26
C GLU A 91 6.89 15.96 10.54
N THR A 92 7.66 15.59 9.50
CA THR A 92 8.69 14.55 9.54
C THR A 92 10.03 15.05 9.00
N ARG A 93 11.13 14.35 9.28
CA ARG A 93 12.49 14.75 8.90
C ARG A 93 13.04 13.97 7.71
N SER A 94 12.96 12.64 7.78
CA SER A 94 13.52 11.70 6.80
C SER A 94 12.46 10.80 6.16
N PHE A 95 11.24 10.80 6.69
CA PHE A 95 10.15 9.94 6.25
C PHE A 95 9.80 10.17 4.78
N ARG A 96 9.82 9.09 4.00
CA ARG A 96 9.51 9.10 2.56
C ARG A 96 8.02 8.95 2.33
N PHE A 97 7.48 9.66 1.36
CA PHE A 97 6.06 9.66 1.02
C PHE A 97 5.83 8.87 -0.25
N MET A 98 5.22 7.69 -0.11
CA MET A 98 4.82 6.86 -1.22
C MET A 98 3.43 7.30 -1.69
N ILE A 99 3.40 8.10 -2.74
CA ILE A 99 2.20 8.66 -3.34
C ILE A 99 1.60 7.64 -4.28
N ALA A 100 0.45 7.06 -3.90
CA ALA A 100 -0.31 6.24 -4.82
C ALA A 100 -1.12 7.13 -5.76
N PHE A 101 -1.12 6.83 -7.06
CA PHE A 101 -2.01 7.52 -8.00
C PHE A 101 -2.28 6.69 -9.25
N GLN A 102 -3.31 7.09 -9.96
CA GLN A 102 -3.73 6.46 -11.20
C GLN A 102 -3.37 7.37 -12.39
N PRO A 103 -2.47 6.94 -13.28
CA PRO A 103 -2.02 7.74 -14.42
C PRO A 103 -3.14 8.27 -15.31
N GLY A 104 -4.25 7.53 -15.41
CA GLY A 104 -5.39 7.92 -16.24
C GLY A 104 -6.07 9.23 -15.88
N PHE A 105 -5.83 9.77 -14.68
CA PHE A 105 -6.51 10.97 -14.18
C PHE A 105 -5.62 12.22 -14.19
N LEU A 106 -4.37 12.09 -14.58
CA LEU A 106 -3.41 13.19 -14.64
C LEU A 106 -2.78 13.30 -16.03
N ASN A 107 -2.41 14.51 -16.42
CA ASN A 107 -1.51 14.70 -17.56
C ASN A 107 -0.07 14.33 -17.14
N PRO A 108 0.69 13.51 -17.89
CA PRO A 108 2.00 13.03 -17.49
C PRO A 108 3.03 14.15 -17.35
N VAL A 109 3.00 15.19 -18.19
CA VAL A 109 3.93 16.34 -18.07
C VAL A 109 3.62 17.14 -16.80
N GLN A 110 2.33 17.37 -16.50
CA GLN A 110 1.93 18.08 -15.29
C GLN A 110 2.30 17.27 -14.04
N ALA A 111 2.07 15.96 -14.05
CA ALA A 111 2.46 15.07 -12.96
C ALA A 111 3.99 15.10 -12.75
N ALA A 112 4.79 15.09 -13.82
CA ALA A 112 6.25 15.18 -13.74
C ALA A 112 6.70 16.53 -13.14
N ARG A 113 6.02 17.64 -13.48
CA ARG A 113 6.30 18.96 -12.86
C ARG A 113 5.95 18.98 -11.38
N MET A 114 4.79 18.42 -10.99
CA MET A 114 4.37 18.32 -9.59
C MET A 114 5.34 17.47 -8.80
N SER A 115 5.74 16.32 -9.32
CA SER A 115 6.69 15.41 -8.69
C SER A 115 8.05 16.06 -8.47
N ALA A 116 8.59 16.77 -9.47
CA ALA A 116 9.85 17.48 -9.35
C ALA A 116 9.80 18.61 -8.31
N SER A 117 8.67 19.33 -8.25
CA SER A 117 8.47 20.37 -7.24
C SER A 117 8.43 19.78 -5.83
N LEU A 118 7.69 18.66 -5.66
CA LEU A 118 7.57 17.98 -4.38
C LEU A 118 8.92 17.35 -3.96
N GLN A 119 9.64 16.75 -4.89
CA GLN A 119 10.96 16.16 -4.66
C GLN A 119 11.96 17.22 -4.13
N ARG A 120 12.03 18.37 -4.79
CA ARG A 120 12.86 19.49 -4.32
C ARG A 120 12.41 20.05 -2.98
N ALA A 121 11.10 20.21 -2.78
CA ALA A 121 10.55 20.76 -1.54
C ALA A 121 10.73 19.83 -0.34
N THR A 122 10.80 18.53 -0.56
CA THR A 122 10.96 17.50 0.50
C THR A 122 12.39 17.04 0.68
N GLY A 123 13.34 17.44 -0.18
CA GLY A 123 14.71 16.96 -0.14
C GLY A 123 14.83 15.48 -0.52
N GLY A 124 14.19 15.07 -1.62
CA GLY A 124 14.32 13.71 -2.16
C GLY A 124 13.42 12.66 -1.52
N ARG A 125 12.36 13.04 -0.78
CA ARG A 125 11.55 12.10 0.01
C ARG A 125 10.29 11.58 -0.69
N THR A 126 10.19 11.69 -2.01
CA THR A 126 9.01 11.25 -2.77
C THR A 126 9.24 9.92 -3.45
N VAL A 127 8.26 9.03 -3.36
CA VAL A 127 8.18 7.72 -4.04
C VAL A 127 6.80 7.60 -4.68
N PHE A 128 6.68 6.93 -5.81
CA PHE A 128 5.39 6.76 -6.47
C PHE A 128 4.95 5.31 -6.51
N ASN A 129 3.71 5.05 -6.11
CA ASN A 129 3.05 3.76 -6.30
C ASN A 129 2.01 3.88 -7.42
N ILE A 130 2.31 3.33 -8.57
CA ILE A 130 1.46 3.41 -9.76
C ILE A 130 0.38 2.34 -9.70
N ILE A 131 -0.86 2.78 -9.82
CA ILE A 131 -2.06 1.94 -9.80
C ILE A 131 -2.81 2.16 -11.10
N THR A 132 -2.97 1.13 -11.94
CA THR A 132 -3.69 1.27 -13.22
C THR A 132 -5.21 1.36 -13.03
N GLY A 133 -5.70 0.92 -11.89
CA GLY A 133 -7.12 0.84 -11.57
C GLY A 133 -7.68 -0.59 -11.74
N GLY A 134 -8.69 -0.91 -10.93
CA GLY A 134 -9.30 -2.25 -10.85
C GLY A 134 -10.54 -2.45 -11.72
N GLY A 135 -10.86 -1.48 -12.59
CA GLY A 135 -12.12 -1.50 -13.36
C GLY A 135 -13.37 -1.37 -12.47
N GLY A 136 -14.50 -1.79 -13.02
CA GLY A 136 -15.78 -1.75 -12.32
C GLY A 136 -16.34 -0.33 -12.13
N PRO A 137 -17.38 -0.19 -11.27
CA PRO A 137 -18.07 1.10 -11.10
C PRO A 137 -17.15 2.24 -10.63
N ALA A 138 -16.18 1.95 -9.77
CA ALA A 138 -15.26 2.96 -9.24
C ALA A 138 -14.41 3.62 -10.33
N GLN A 139 -14.05 2.88 -11.38
CA GLN A 139 -13.33 3.43 -12.53
C GLN A 139 -14.19 4.44 -13.30
N LEU A 140 -15.47 4.12 -13.48
CA LEU A 140 -16.42 4.99 -14.15
C LEU A 140 -16.72 6.26 -13.35
N TRP A 141 -16.71 6.21 -12.03
CA TRP A 141 -16.88 7.40 -11.19
C TRP A 141 -15.81 8.47 -11.45
N TRP A 142 -14.64 8.06 -11.87
CA TRP A 142 -13.54 8.95 -12.22
C TRP A 142 -13.50 9.31 -13.71
N GLY A 143 -14.54 8.95 -14.45
CA GLY A 143 -14.66 9.27 -15.87
C GLY A 143 -13.77 8.42 -16.78
N ASP A 144 -13.23 7.30 -16.27
CA ASP A 144 -12.36 6.42 -17.04
C ASP A 144 -13.15 5.22 -17.59
N SER A 145 -13.42 5.24 -18.89
CA SER A 145 -14.16 4.21 -19.60
C SER A 145 -13.27 3.22 -20.36
N PHE A 146 -11.95 3.33 -20.28
CA PHE A 146 -11.05 2.42 -20.97
C PHE A 146 -11.13 0.99 -20.44
N GLY A 147 -11.05 0.03 -21.36
CA GLY A 147 -10.91 -1.38 -21.04
C GLY A 147 -9.57 -1.68 -20.36
N HIS A 148 -9.46 -2.90 -19.79
CA HIS A 148 -8.30 -3.33 -19.03
C HIS A 148 -6.96 -3.09 -19.75
N ASP A 149 -6.81 -3.59 -20.99
CA ASP A 149 -5.54 -3.52 -21.72
C ASP A 149 -5.20 -2.10 -22.17
N ASP A 150 -6.21 -1.31 -22.55
CA ASP A 150 -6.01 0.10 -22.90
C ASP A 150 -5.57 0.94 -21.68
N ARG A 151 -6.06 0.62 -20.48
CA ARG A 151 -5.58 1.27 -19.25
C ARG A 151 -4.10 0.98 -19.00
N TYR A 152 -3.63 -0.26 -19.21
CA TYR A 152 -2.21 -0.60 -19.08
C TYR A 152 -1.37 0.01 -20.20
N GLY A 153 -1.86 0.04 -21.44
CA GLY A 153 -1.19 0.75 -22.54
C GLY A 153 -1.02 2.24 -22.25
N ARG A 154 -2.08 2.90 -21.80
CA ARG A 154 -2.04 4.30 -21.38
C ARG A 154 -1.08 4.53 -20.20
N THR A 155 -1.08 3.66 -19.22
CA THR A 155 -0.17 3.74 -18.06
C THR A 155 1.30 3.61 -18.51
N THR A 156 1.60 2.72 -19.44
CA THR A 156 2.94 2.55 -20.00
C THR A 156 3.40 3.83 -20.71
N GLU A 157 2.60 4.39 -21.60
CA GLU A 157 2.93 5.67 -22.27
C GLU A 157 3.04 6.84 -21.29
N PHE A 158 2.16 6.86 -20.27
CA PHE A 158 2.27 7.86 -19.19
C PHE A 158 3.64 7.81 -18.53
N LEU A 159 4.13 6.62 -18.18
CA LEU A 159 5.42 6.45 -17.52
C LEU A 159 6.59 6.76 -18.46
N ASP A 160 6.49 6.46 -19.75
CA ASP A 160 7.46 6.90 -20.75
C ASP A 160 7.60 8.43 -20.73
N VAL A 161 6.48 9.15 -20.81
CA VAL A 161 6.45 10.62 -20.77
C VAL A 161 6.90 11.16 -19.41
N PHE A 162 6.37 10.61 -18.32
CA PHE A 162 6.65 11.03 -16.95
C PHE A 162 8.16 10.98 -16.63
N LYS A 163 8.80 9.85 -16.99
CA LYS A 163 10.24 9.65 -16.80
C LYS A 163 11.09 10.44 -17.80
N GLY A 164 10.62 10.60 -19.03
CA GLY A 164 11.31 11.39 -20.06
C GLY A 164 11.40 12.88 -19.68
N VAL A 165 10.30 13.44 -19.21
CA VAL A 165 10.23 14.84 -18.75
C VAL A 165 11.17 15.13 -17.58
N TRP A 166 11.47 14.18 -16.71
CA TRP A 166 12.44 14.36 -15.61
C TRP A 166 13.88 14.50 -16.12
N LYS A 167 14.21 13.83 -17.25
CA LYS A 167 15.57 13.60 -17.71
C LYS A 167 15.98 14.50 -18.88
N GLU A 168 15.03 14.98 -19.66
CA GLU A 168 15.29 15.70 -20.90
C GLU A 168 14.60 17.07 -20.89
N ARG A 169 15.35 18.10 -21.30
CA ARG A 169 14.84 19.49 -21.33
C ARG A 169 13.83 19.72 -22.46
N ASP A 170 14.11 19.16 -23.62
CA ASP A 170 13.31 19.32 -24.83
C ASP A 170 12.71 17.98 -25.25
N PHE A 171 12.03 17.32 -24.28
CA PHE A 171 11.46 16.00 -24.44
C PHE A 171 10.27 16.01 -25.40
N SER A 172 10.31 15.12 -26.38
CA SER A 172 9.19 14.89 -27.31
C SER A 172 8.77 13.44 -27.32
N TYR A 173 7.49 13.18 -27.42
CA TYR A 173 6.90 11.84 -27.40
C TYR A 173 5.69 11.77 -28.33
N GLN A 174 5.60 10.69 -29.10
CA GLN A 174 4.49 10.42 -30.01
C GLN A 174 3.96 9.02 -29.72
N GLY A 175 2.84 8.93 -29.01
CA GLY A 175 2.17 7.68 -28.68
C GLY A 175 0.71 7.66 -29.08
N ARG A 176 0.02 6.60 -28.73
CA ARG A 176 -1.42 6.45 -28.94
C ARG A 176 -2.25 7.32 -28.00
N PHE A 177 -1.82 7.42 -26.75
CA PHE A 177 -2.56 8.11 -25.68
C PHE A 177 -2.01 9.49 -25.38
N TYR A 178 -0.70 9.71 -25.59
CA TYR A 178 -0.06 10.97 -25.29
C TYR A 178 0.80 11.45 -26.45
N GLN A 179 0.80 12.79 -26.63
CA GLN A 179 1.66 13.48 -27.57
C GLN A 179 2.27 14.67 -26.84
N VAL A 180 3.59 14.81 -26.89
CA VAL A 180 4.36 15.89 -26.27
C VAL A 180 5.36 16.41 -27.29
N GLU A 181 5.47 17.72 -27.43
CA GLU A 181 6.42 18.39 -28.29
C GLU A 181 7.20 19.42 -27.47
N GLY A 182 8.53 19.23 -27.40
CA GLY A 182 9.42 20.15 -26.69
C GLY A 182 9.11 20.31 -25.20
N GLY A 183 8.48 19.30 -24.55
CA GLY A 183 8.21 19.29 -23.11
C GLY A 183 9.49 19.00 -22.34
N GLY A 184 9.46 19.28 -21.04
CA GLY A 184 10.60 18.98 -20.15
C GLY A 184 10.60 19.86 -18.90
N LEU A 185 11.58 19.64 -18.04
CA LEU A 185 11.77 20.45 -16.84
C LEU A 185 12.91 21.46 -17.01
N ALA A 186 12.75 22.61 -16.40
CA ALA A 186 13.81 23.59 -16.27
C ALA A 186 13.80 24.17 -14.84
N PRO A 187 14.73 23.78 -13.94
CA PRO A 187 15.80 22.81 -14.14
C PRO A 187 15.33 21.35 -14.16
N LEU A 188 16.14 20.46 -14.73
CA LEU A 188 15.95 19.01 -14.63
C LEU A 188 16.13 18.53 -13.18
N LEU A 189 15.64 17.34 -12.87
CA LEU A 189 16.02 16.63 -11.66
C LEU A 189 17.46 16.10 -11.81
N ALA A 190 18.24 16.16 -10.74
CA ALA A 190 19.49 15.43 -10.66
C ALA A 190 19.20 13.91 -10.70
N ALA A 191 20.15 13.10 -11.17
CA ALA A 191 19.92 11.66 -11.31
C ALA A 191 19.57 10.97 -9.99
N GLU A 192 20.19 11.41 -8.90
CA GLU A 192 19.96 10.97 -7.53
C GLU A 192 18.62 11.41 -6.96
N ASP A 193 18.01 12.45 -7.51
CA ASP A 193 16.72 12.99 -7.10
C ASP A 193 15.55 12.39 -7.88
N ILE A 194 15.79 11.53 -8.85
CA ILE A 194 14.70 10.88 -9.59
C ILE A 194 13.93 9.96 -8.65
N PRO A 195 12.61 10.18 -8.48
CA PRO A 195 11.81 9.36 -7.57
C PRO A 195 11.72 7.90 -7.99
N GLU A 196 11.77 7.00 -7.03
CA GLU A 196 11.50 5.58 -7.26
C GLU A 196 10.05 5.35 -7.69
N ILE A 197 9.86 4.42 -8.61
CA ILE A 197 8.55 3.97 -9.09
C ILE A 197 8.29 2.56 -8.60
N TRP A 198 7.20 2.42 -7.85
CA TRP A 198 6.61 1.14 -7.48
C TRP A 198 5.39 0.89 -8.36
N PHE A 199 5.21 -0.34 -8.80
CA PHE A 199 4.11 -0.68 -9.70
C PHE A 199 3.34 -1.88 -9.17
N SER A 200 2.01 -1.76 -9.12
CA SER A 200 1.12 -2.79 -8.60
C SER A 200 0.24 -3.38 -9.69
N GLY A 201 0.03 -4.69 -9.64
CA GLY A 201 -0.90 -5.40 -10.51
C GLY A 201 -0.48 -6.85 -10.73
N SER A 202 -1.44 -7.73 -11.01
CA SER A 202 -1.20 -9.19 -11.12
C SER A 202 -1.54 -9.77 -12.48
N SER A 203 -2.04 -8.97 -13.42
CA SER A 203 -2.29 -9.39 -14.80
C SER A 203 -0.97 -9.44 -15.59
N ASP A 204 -0.99 -10.11 -16.73
CA ASP A 204 0.17 -10.19 -17.61
C ASP A 204 0.61 -8.81 -18.11
N ALA A 205 -0.35 -7.96 -18.49
CA ALA A 205 -0.13 -6.57 -18.85
C ALA A 205 0.50 -5.75 -17.70
N ALA A 206 0.08 -6.01 -16.45
CA ALA A 206 0.68 -5.37 -15.28
C ALA A 206 2.16 -5.77 -15.09
N LEU A 207 2.46 -7.07 -15.20
CA LEU A 207 3.83 -7.56 -15.08
C LEU A 207 4.74 -7.01 -16.19
N GLN A 208 4.21 -6.84 -17.41
CA GLN A 208 4.95 -6.25 -18.52
C GLN A 208 5.25 -4.76 -18.28
N SER A 209 4.25 -3.99 -17.81
CA SER A 209 4.43 -2.56 -17.49
C SER A 209 5.39 -2.37 -16.32
N ALA A 210 5.29 -3.21 -15.30
CA ALA A 210 6.19 -3.19 -14.16
C ALA A 210 7.64 -3.48 -14.58
N ALA A 211 7.85 -4.52 -15.37
CA ALA A 211 9.18 -4.89 -15.84
C ALA A 211 9.88 -3.79 -16.64
N LYS A 212 9.10 -2.97 -17.38
CA LYS A 212 9.65 -1.87 -18.18
C LYS A 212 9.96 -0.62 -17.34
N HIS A 213 9.17 -0.34 -16.32
CA HIS A 213 9.16 0.99 -15.70
C HIS A 213 9.47 1.03 -14.21
N ALA A 214 9.22 -0.04 -13.47
CA ALA A 214 9.26 0.01 -12.03
C ALA A 214 10.63 -0.36 -11.46
N ASP A 215 11.03 0.33 -10.40
CA ASP A 215 12.15 -0.03 -9.55
C ASP A 215 11.74 -1.15 -8.57
N TYR A 216 10.47 -1.10 -8.11
CA TYR A 216 9.85 -2.12 -7.28
C TYR A 216 8.55 -2.65 -7.88
N TYR A 217 8.42 -3.97 -7.96
CA TYR A 217 7.15 -4.62 -8.19
C TYR A 217 6.45 -4.84 -6.85
N LEU A 218 5.26 -4.27 -6.67
CA LEU A 218 4.47 -4.37 -5.46
C LEU A 218 3.31 -5.36 -5.63
N SER A 219 3.23 -6.35 -4.75
CA SER A 219 2.10 -7.26 -4.66
C SER A 219 1.35 -7.12 -3.34
N TRP A 220 0.07 -7.41 -3.35
CA TRP A 220 -0.62 -7.80 -2.13
C TRP A 220 -0.10 -9.15 -1.64
N LEU A 221 -0.23 -9.40 -0.34
CA LEU A 221 0.11 -10.70 0.22
C LEU A 221 -0.76 -11.79 -0.43
N GLU A 222 -0.11 -12.84 -0.90
CA GLU A 222 -0.71 -14.08 -1.42
C GLU A 222 -0.10 -15.26 -0.65
N PRO A 223 -0.61 -16.50 -0.78
CA PRO A 223 0.09 -17.66 -0.28
C PRO A 223 1.55 -17.66 -0.76
N PHE A 224 2.48 -17.93 0.12
CA PHE A 224 3.89 -17.59 -0.07
C PHE A 224 4.53 -18.19 -1.31
N ASP A 225 4.15 -19.45 -1.67
CA ASP A 225 4.65 -20.09 -2.91
C ASP A 225 4.17 -19.33 -4.16
N GLN A 226 2.89 -18.95 -4.20
CA GLN A 226 2.33 -18.19 -5.33
C GLN A 226 2.97 -16.82 -5.47
N LEU A 227 3.35 -16.20 -4.35
CA LEU A 227 4.04 -14.92 -4.34
C LEU A 227 5.47 -15.05 -4.86
N GLY A 228 6.21 -16.09 -4.43
CA GLY A 228 7.55 -16.40 -4.91
C GLY A 228 7.58 -16.64 -6.43
N ASP A 229 6.66 -17.44 -6.96
CA ASP A 229 6.52 -17.69 -8.39
C ASP A 229 6.23 -16.39 -9.17
N LYS A 230 5.39 -15.52 -8.62
CA LYS A 230 5.09 -14.22 -9.22
C LYS A 230 6.32 -13.32 -9.28
N PHE A 231 7.10 -13.27 -8.21
CA PHE A 231 8.33 -12.49 -8.15
C PHE A 231 9.39 -13.00 -9.14
N ALA A 232 9.54 -14.33 -9.23
CA ALA A 232 10.43 -14.93 -10.22
C ALA A 232 10.06 -14.52 -11.67
N ARG A 233 8.77 -14.59 -12.01
CA ARG A 233 8.27 -14.18 -13.34
C ARG A 233 8.50 -12.71 -13.66
N VAL A 234 8.34 -11.83 -12.69
CA VAL A 234 8.58 -10.40 -12.89
C VAL A 234 10.06 -10.11 -13.05
N LYS A 235 10.91 -10.70 -12.20
CA LYS A 235 12.38 -10.56 -12.30
C LYS A 235 12.92 -11.11 -13.63
N GLU A 236 12.41 -12.23 -14.11
CA GLU A 236 12.75 -12.78 -15.42
C GLU A 236 12.43 -11.82 -16.57
N ARG A 237 11.24 -11.22 -16.57
CA ARG A 237 10.83 -10.23 -17.57
C ARG A 237 11.71 -8.98 -17.55
N THR A 238 12.04 -8.50 -16.37
CA THR A 238 12.91 -7.33 -16.21
C THR A 238 14.33 -7.64 -16.69
N ALA A 239 14.86 -8.81 -16.37
CA ALA A 239 16.17 -9.25 -16.84
C ALA A 239 16.22 -9.39 -18.38
N ALA A 240 15.13 -9.85 -19.01
CA ALA A 240 15.02 -9.90 -20.48
C ALA A 240 15.07 -8.51 -21.13
N LEU A 241 14.75 -7.45 -20.39
CA LEU A 241 14.89 -6.05 -20.80
C LEU A 241 16.22 -5.41 -20.39
N GLY A 242 17.14 -6.19 -19.80
CA GLY A 242 18.47 -5.73 -19.35
C GLY A 242 18.44 -4.96 -18.03
N GLY A 243 17.36 -5.06 -17.25
CA GLY A 243 17.19 -4.38 -15.96
C GLY A 243 17.24 -5.34 -14.77
N GLU A 244 17.16 -4.74 -13.57
CA GLU A 244 16.96 -5.43 -12.31
C GLU A 244 15.73 -4.85 -11.63
N GLN A 245 14.99 -5.67 -10.89
CA GLN A 245 13.78 -5.25 -10.19
C GLN A 245 13.72 -5.83 -8.79
N LYS A 246 13.44 -4.99 -7.82
CA LYS A 246 13.11 -5.39 -6.47
C LYS A 246 11.64 -5.75 -6.35
N CYS A 247 11.29 -6.57 -5.35
CA CYS A 247 9.92 -7.00 -5.08
C CYS A 247 9.48 -6.58 -3.69
N ALA A 248 8.24 -6.14 -3.59
CA ALA A 248 7.66 -5.67 -2.34
C ALA A 248 6.29 -6.30 -2.07
N VAL A 249 5.92 -6.40 -0.81
CA VAL A 249 4.64 -6.95 -0.35
C VAL A 249 3.92 -5.96 0.55
N ARG A 250 2.62 -5.79 0.28
CA ARG A 250 1.69 -5.09 1.17
C ARG A 250 1.06 -6.10 2.13
N VAL A 251 1.27 -5.93 3.43
CA VAL A 251 0.84 -6.85 4.48
C VAL A 251 0.05 -6.12 5.56
N ASP A 252 -1.10 -6.67 5.95
CA ASP A 252 -1.76 -6.31 7.20
C ASP A 252 -1.28 -7.22 8.32
N LEU A 253 -1.12 -6.64 9.50
CA LEU A 253 -0.51 -7.31 10.62
C LEU A 253 -1.34 -7.13 11.89
N VAL A 254 -1.58 -8.22 12.62
CA VAL A 254 -2.03 -8.21 14.01
C VAL A 254 -1.03 -8.99 14.83
N ALA A 255 -0.12 -8.26 15.45
CA ALA A 255 0.93 -8.81 16.31
C ALA A 255 0.63 -8.50 17.77
N ARG A 256 0.67 -9.53 18.63
CA ARG A 256 0.44 -9.39 20.07
C ARG A 256 1.52 -10.15 20.84
N PRO A 257 1.64 -9.95 22.17
CA PRO A 257 2.58 -10.74 22.99
C PRO A 257 2.38 -12.25 22.85
N THR A 258 1.14 -12.69 22.66
CA THR A 258 0.81 -14.12 22.48
C THR A 258 -0.08 -14.34 21.24
N GLU A 259 -0.01 -15.54 20.68
CA GLU A 259 -0.89 -15.93 19.57
C GLU A 259 -2.36 -15.87 19.96
N GLU A 260 -2.69 -16.27 21.20
CA GLU A 260 -4.06 -16.25 21.71
C GLU A 260 -4.63 -14.82 21.73
N GLU A 261 -3.86 -13.85 22.17
CA GLU A 261 -4.25 -12.43 22.17
C GLU A 261 -4.49 -11.91 20.75
N ALA A 262 -3.63 -12.25 19.79
CA ALA A 262 -3.81 -11.86 18.41
C ALA A 262 -5.10 -12.43 17.81
N TRP A 263 -5.37 -13.70 18.02
CA TRP A 263 -6.61 -14.33 17.54
C TRP A 263 -7.85 -13.88 18.32
N ARG A 264 -7.72 -13.50 19.58
CA ARG A 264 -8.80 -12.88 20.36
C ARG A 264 -9.23 -11.57 19.70
N ASP A 265 -8.30 -10.70 19.32
CA ASP A 265 -8.59 -9.42 18.67
C ASP A 265 -9.27 -9.63 17.31
N ILE A 266 -8.80 -10.57 16.52
CA ILE A 266 -9.44 -10.98 15.26
C ILE A 266 -10.87 -11.48 15.50
N ARG A 267 -11.10 -12.32 16.51
CA ARG A 267 -12.43 -12.85 16.85
C ARG A 267 -13.40 -11.74 17.24
N ILE A 268 -12.95 -10.79 18.04
CA ILE A 268 -13.75 -9.62 18.43
C ILE A 268 -14.08 -8.78 17.20
N GLY A 269 -13.07 -8.44 16.39
CA GLY A 269 -13.26 -7.67 15.16
C GLY A 269 -14.24 -8.35 14.20
N PHE A 270 -14.05 -9.63 13.93
CA PHE A 270 -14.94 -10.41 13.06
C PHE A 270 -16.39 -10.48 13.60
N GLY A 271 -16.56 -10.60 14.92
CA GLY A 271 -17.87 -10.63 15.56
C GLY A 271 -18.68 -9.33 15.39
N ASN A 272 -17.98 -8.21 15.25
CA ASN A 272 -18.58 -6.89 15.06
C ASN A 272 -18.88 -6.53 13.59
N VAL A 273 -18.50 -7.37 12.62
CA VAL A 273 -18.80 -7.14 11.21
C VAL A 273 -20.30 -7.23 10.95
N SER A 274 -20.90 -6.14 10.49
CA SER A 274 -22.34 -6.11 10.19
C SER A 274 -22.71 -6.96 8.96
N ASP A 275 -23.96 -7.42 8.91
CA ASP A 275 -24.49 -8.16 7.76
C ASP A 275 -24.46 -7.33 6.48
N GLU A 276 -24.64 -6.01 6.60
CA GLU A 276 -24.52 -5.07 5.47
C GLU A 276 -23.10 -5.07 4.91
N THR A 277 -22.07 -5.01 5.78
CA THR A 277 -20.67 -5.11 5.37
C THR A 277 -20.39 -6.44 4.70
N ARG A 278 -20.86 -7.55 5.25
CA ARG A 278 -20.73 -8.89 4.66
C ARG A 278 -21.42 -8.97 3.29
N ALA A 279 -22.61 -8.39 3.14
CA ALA A 279 -23.35 -8.37 1.88
C ALA A 279 -22.62 -7.53 0.80
N ARG A 280 -22.10 -6.36 1.18
CA ARG A 280 -21.36 -5.46 0.28
C ARG A 280 -20.12 -6.13 -0.31
N TRP A 281 -19.48 -7.02 0.46
CA TRP A 281 -18.28 -7.73 0.03
C TRP A 281 -18.54 -8.89 -0.94
N ARG A 282 -19.78 -9.36 -1.07
CA ARG A 282 -20.11 -10.50 -1.93
C ARG A 282 -20.16 -10.18 -3.43
N GLY A 283 -20.17 -8.94 -3.84
CA GLY A 283 -20.62 -8.64 -5.19
C GLY A 283 -20.02 -7.43 -5.91
N GLN A 284 -18.85 -6.91 -5.55
CA GLN A 284 -18.24 -5.82 -6.32
C GLN A 284 -17.59 -6.37 -7.61
N PRO A 285 -18.14 -6.07 -8.81
CA PRO A 285 -17.51 -6.45 -10.07
C PRO A 285 -16.15 -5.79 -10.19
N THR A 286 -15.13 -6.56 -10.58
CA THR A 286 -13.77 -6.07 -10.82
C THR A 286 -13.13 -6.88 -11.93
N ASP A 287 -12.32 -6.24 -12.76
CA ASP A 287 -11.43 -6.91 -13.71
C ASP A 287 -10.01 -7.12 -13.13
N SER A 288 -9.84 -6.81 -11.85
CA SER A 288 -8.58 -6.98 -11.14
C SER A 288 -8.28 -8.46 -10.85
N VAL A 289 -7.23 -8.98 -11.48
CA VAL A 289 -6.72 -10.34 -11.22
C VAL A 289 -6.31 -10.50 -9.76
N GLY A 290 -5.70 -9.47 -9.15
CA GLY A 290 -5.32 -9.48 -7.74
C GLY A 290 -6.52 -9.60 -6.81
N ALA A 291 -7.59 -8.83 -7.06
CA ALA A 291 -8.81 -8.91 -6.27
C ALA A 291 -9.51 -10.27 -6.42
N SER A 292 -9.55 -10.84 -7.63
CA SER A 292 -10.11 -12.17 -7.88
C SER A 292 -9.31 -13.25 -7.14
N ARG A 293 -7.99 -13.20 -7.13
CA ARG A 293 -7.14 -14.12 -6.36
C ARG A 293 -7.39 -14.01 -4.86
N GLN A 294 -7.51 -12.79 -4.33
CA GLN A 294 -7.84 -12.57 -2.92
C GLN A 294 -9.22 -13.15 -2.55
N ALA A 295 -10.21 -13.00 -3.45
CA ALA A 295 -11.54 -13.56 -3.25
C ALA A 295 -11.53 -15.09 -3.25
N ALA A 296 -10.70 -15.74 -4.07
CA ALA A 296 -10.57 -17.19 -4.14
C ALA A 296 -9.93 -17.83 -2.90
N LEU A 297 -9.26 -17.04 -2.04
CA LEU A 297 -8.62 -17.55 -0.82
C LEU A 297 -9.60 -17.79 0.33
N ARG A 298 -10.89 -17.50 0.18
CA ARG A 298 -11.86 -17.55 1.26
C ARG A 298 -13.19 -18.15 0.82
N PRO A 299 -13.94 -18.79 1.71
CA PRO A 299 -15.32 -19.18 1.44
C PRO A 299 -16.19 -17.94 1.20
N THR A 300 -17.19 -18.07 0.33
CA THR A 300 -18.13 -17.00 -0.02
C THR A 300 -18.93 -16.54 1.21
N GLU A 301 -19.17 -17.44 2.15
CA GLU A 301 -19.88 -17.19 3.40
C GLU A 301 -19.13 -17.83 4.56
N ALA A 302 -18.33 -17.03 5.26
CA ALA A 302 -17.72 -17.44 6.52
C ALA A 302 -18.63 -17.01 7.69
N LYS A 303 -18.98 -17.95 8.53
CA LYS A 303 -19.78 -17.70 9.76
C LYS A 303 -18.87 -17.52 10.98
N ARG A 304 -17.66 -18.04 10.92
CA ARG A 304 -16.67 -17.99 11.99
C ARG A 304 -15.36 -17.48 11.43
N TYR A 305 -14.59 -16.77 12.26
CA TYR A 305 -13.30 -16.19 11.87
C TYR A 305 -12.27 -17.23 11.46
N ASP A 306 -12.31 -18.43 12.08
CA ASP A 306 -11.36 -19.51 11.82
C ASP A 306 -11.56 -20.19 10.45
N GLU A 307 -12.73 -20.07 9.85
CA GLU A 307 -12.99 -20.51 8.46
C GLU A 307 -12.21 -19.67 7.42
N LEU A 308 -11.66 -18.54 7.84
CA LEU A 308 -10.85 -17.64 7.01
C LEU A 308 -9.33 -17.81 7.24
N ILE A 309 -8.90 -18.77 8.06
CA ILE A 309 -7.49 -19.11 8.20
C ILE A 309 -7.04 -19.87 6.95
N VAL A 310 -6.12 -19.28 6.20
CA VAL A 310 -5.62 -19.78 4.91
C VAL A 310 -4.42 -20.71 5.12
N ALA A 311 -3.58 -20.38 6.10
CA ALA A 311 -2.41 -21.15 6.51
C ALA A 311 -2.01 -20.72 7.95
N PRO A 312 -1.05 -21.36 8.62
CA PRO A 312 -0.60 -20.94 9.93
C PRO A 312 -0.22 -19.45 9.93
N ASN A 313 -0.81 -18.69 10.85
CA ASN A 313 -0.67 -17.24 10.99
C ASN A 313 -1.13 -16.40 9.78
N LEU A 314 -1.81 -16.96 8.78
CA LEU A 314 -2.36 -16.25 7.63
C LEU A 314 -3.88 -16.23 7.67
N TRP A 315 -4.47 -15.04 7.76
CA TRP A 315 -5.91 -14.85 7.84
C TRP A 315 -6.46 -14.06 6.64
N GLY A 316 -7.48 -14.62 5.99
CA GLY A 316 -8.10 -14.08 4.76
C GLY A 316 -9.28 -13.15 4.99
N GLY A 317 -9.48 -12.62 6.21
CA GLY A 317 -10.65 -11.83 6.57
C GLY A 317 -10.41 -10.34 6.78
N PHE A 318 -9.21 -9.82 6.58
CA PHE A 318 -8.89 -8.40 6.83
C PHE A 318 -9.79 -7.43 6.08
N ASN A 319 -10.16 -7.75 4.85
CA ASN A 319 -11.04 -6.92 4.04
C ASN A 319 -12.49 -6.82 4.58
N LEU A 320 -12.89 -7.66 5.52
CA LEU A 320 -14.14 -7.52 6.25
C LEU A 320 -14.04 -6.51 7.39
N LEU A 321 -12.84 -6.34 7.95
CA LEU A 321 -12.57 -5.41 9.04
C LEU A 321 -12.31 -3.99 8.51
N ARG A 322 -11.70 -3.89 7.33
CA ARG A 322 -11.36 -2.63 6.66
C ARG A 322 -11.26 -2.82 5.15
N GLY A 323 -11.34 -1.79 4.35
CA GLY A 323 -11.15 -1.89 2.90
C GLY A 323 -9.73 -2.28 2.51
N GLY A 324 -9.55 -3.01 1.37
CA GLY A 324 -8.27 -3.40 0.82
C GLY A 324 -8.04 -4.91 0.74
N PRO A 325 -6.78 -5.40 0.77
CA PRO A 325 -6.47 -6.83 0.64
C PRO A 325 -7.08 -7.68 1.75
N ALA A 326 -7.42 -8.92 1.43
CA ALA A 326 -8.03 -9.83 2.38
C ALA A 326 -7.01 -10.52 3.29
N LEU A 327 -5.84 -10.89 2.74
CA LEU A 327 -4.86 -11.69 3.45
C LEU A 327 -3.91 -10.82 4.27
N GLY A 328 -3.64 -11.26 5.50
CA GLY A 328 -2.66 -10.66 6.40
C GLY A 328 -2.13 -11.66 7.41
N ILE A 329 -1.20 -11.22 8.26
CA ILE A 329 -0.51 -12.04 9.25
C ILE A 329 -1.11 -11.77 10.64
N VAL A 330 -1.36 -12.85 11.40
CA VAL A 330 -1.90 -12.81 12.76
C VAL A 330 -1.11 -13.75 13.64
N GLY A 331 -0.58 -13.28 14.76
CA GLY A 331 0.19 -14.14 15.65
C GLY A 331 0.91 -13.41 16.77
N SER A 332 1.77 -14.14 17.50
CA SER A 332 2.69 -13.52 18.43
C SER A 332 3.70 -12.63 17.68
N TYR A 333 4.45 -11.80 18.41
CA TYR A 333 5.51 -10.98 17.82
C TYR A 333 6.52 -11.83 17.05
N GLU A 334 6.94 -12.96 17.66
CA GLU A 334 7.90 -13.90 17.06
C GLU A 334 7.31 -14.60 15.84
N GLN A 335 6.05 -15.01 15.90
CA GLN A 335 5.39 -15.64 14.76
C GLN A 335 5.24 -14.66 13.60
N CYS A 336 4.87 -13.42 13.87
CA CYS A 336 4.78 -12.37 12.84
C CYS A 336 6.14 -12.10 12.21
N ALA A 337 7.20 -11.98 13.01
CA ALA A 337 8.56 -11.81 12.51
C ALA A 337 9.00 -13.01 11.66
N ALA A 338 8.72 -14.24 12.10
CA ALA A 338 9.04 -15.44 11.34
C ALA A 338 8.35 -15.50 9.97
N ARG A 339 7.08 -15.04 9.87
CA ARG A 339 6.37 -14.95 8.59
C ARG A 339 6.95 -13.87 7.68
N LEU A 340 7.42 -12.74 8.22
CA LEU A 340 8.13 -11.72 7.45
C LEU A 340 9.49 -12.24 6.96
N ASP A 341 10.26 -12.94 7.81
CA ASP A 341 11.53 -13.58 7.44
C ASP A 341 11.33 -14.63 6.32
N GLU A 342 10.26 -15.41 6.37
CA GLU A 342 9.92 -16.35 5.30
C GLU A 342 9.63 -15.62 3.98
N LEU A 343 8.93 -14.49 3.98
CA LEU A 343 8.71 -13.67 2.80
C LEU A 343 10.02 -13.08 2.26
N ILE A 344 10.92 -12.65 3.14
CA ILE A 344 12.26 -12.17 2.77
C ILE A 344 13.04 -13.29 2.08
N SER A 345 13.03 -14.50 2.63
CA SER A 345 13.72 -15.66 2.03
C SER A 345 13.18 -16.05 0.66
N ARG A 346 11.95 -15.66 0.34
CA ARG A 346 11.30 -15.87 -0.97
C ARG A 346 11.47 -14.70 -1.93
N GLY A 347 12.34 -13.75 -1.60
CA GLY A 347 12.74 -12.66 -2.49
C GLY A 347 11.97 -11.36 -2.33
N THR A 348 11.37 -11.12 -1.15
CA THR A 348 10.82 -9.81 -0.79
C THR A 348 11.95 -8.88 -0.35
N ASP A 349 12.05 -7.73 -0.98
CA ASP A 349 13.08 -6.72 -0.74
C ASP A 349 12.53 -5.54 0.08
N ALA A 350 11.20 -5.38 0.13
CA ALA A 350 10.56 -4.32 0.91
C ALA A 350 9.12 -4.68 1.33
N PHE A 351 8.62 -4.02 2.36
CA PHE A 351 7.27 -4.20 2.87
C PHE A 351 6.53 -2.88 3.01
N ILE A 352 5.23 -2.90 2.72
CA ILE A 352 4.28 -1.91 3.19
C ILE A 352 3.42 -2.58 4.26
N LEU A 353 3.68 -2.28 5.51
CA LEU A 353 2.95 -2.83 6.64
C LEU A 353 1.78 -1.93 7.04
N ALA A 354 0.76 -2.53 7.60
CA ALA A 354 -0.35 -1.82 8.22
C ALA A 354 -0.90 -2.60 9.40
N GLY A 355 -1.27 -1.87 10.41
CA GLY A 355 -2.04 -2.34 11.55
C GLY A 355 -3.08 -1.29 11.91
N THR A 356 -4.03 -1.64 12.74
CA THR A 356 -5.04 -0.72 13.20
C THR A 356 -5.32 -0.96 14.68
N PRO A 357 -5.34 0.11 15.49
CA PRO A 357 -5.17 1.54 15.19
C PRO A 357 -3.78 1.88 14.64
N HIS A 358 -3.74 2.74 13.62
CA HIS A 358 -2.48 2.96 12.87
C HIS A 358 -1.36 3.58 13.69
N LEU A 359 -1.67 4.44 14.65
CA LEU A 359 -0.69 5.11 15.50
C LEU A 359 0.00 4.12 16.45
N GLU A 360 -0.81 3.39 17.21
CA GLU A 360 -0.33 2.42 18.20
C GLU A 360 0.35 1.23 17.56
N GLU A 361 -0.19 0.76 16.45
CA GLU A 361 0.39 -0.38 15.73
C GLU A 361 1.72 -0.03 15.04
N ALA A 362 1.94 1.24 14.64
CA ALA A 362 3.25 1.66 14.14
C ALA A 362 4.33 1.50 15.20
N TYR A 363 4.08 1.96 16.42
CA TYR A 363 5.00 1.75 17.55
C TYR A 363 5.17 0.26 17.86
N ARG A 364 4.06 -0.48 18.01
CA ARG A 364 4.11 -1.91 18.37
C ARG A 364 4.90 -2.72 17.36
N VAL A 365 4.63 -2.56 16.08
CA VAL A 365 5.36 -3.32 15.05
C VAL A 365 6.83 -2.92 14.99
N GLY A 366 7.13 -1.61 15.07
CA GLY A 366 8.51 -1.13 15.05
C GLY A 366 9.34 -1.54 16.28
N GLU A 367 8.72 -1.57 17.45
CA GLU A 367 9.40 -1.88 18.71
C GLU A 367 9.46 -3.39 19.01
N GLU A 368 8.41 -4.14 18.65
CA GLU A 368 8.27 -5.53 19.08
C GLU A 368 8.47 -6.57 17.96
N VAL A 369 8.21 -6.21 16.70
CA VAL A 369 8.29 -7.16 15.57
C VAL A 369 9.57 -6.95 14.75
N LEU A 370 9.82 -5.73 14.27
CA LEU A 370 10.98 -5.47 13.39
C LEU A 370 12.33 -5.83 14.03
N PRO A 371 12.58 -5.63 15.35
CA PRO A 371 13.83 -6.03 15.97
C PRO A 371 14.04 -7.55 16.08
N LEU A 372 13.01 -8.35 15.82
CA LEU A 372 13.10 -9.82 15.84
C LEU A 372 13.52 -10.42 14.50
N LEU A 373 13.46 -9.63 13.42
CA LEU A 373 13.81 -10.10 12.08
C LEU A 373 15.26 -10.58 12.00
N GLY A 374 15.47 -11.69 11.30
CA GLY A 374 16.78 -12.31 11.10
C GLY A 374 17.33 -13.08 12.33
N ARG A 375 16.72 -12.96 13.49
CA ARG A 375 17.21 -13.64 14.71
C ARG A 375 17.07 -15.15 14.65
N GLN A 376 16.02 -15.67 14.03
CA GLN A 376 15.82 -17.11 13.86
C GLN A 376 16.86 -17.72 12.92
N ALA A 377 17.20 -17.03 11.83
CA ALA A 377 18.26 -17.44 10.94
C ALA A 377 19.62 -17.45 11.65
N GLN A 378 19.90 -16.46 12.51
CA GLN A 378 21.11 -16.40 13.33
C GLN A 378 21.16 -17.50 14.40
N ALA A 379 20.01 -17.83 15.00
CA ALA A 379 19.94 -18.90 16.01
C ALA A 379 20.15 -20.29 15.40
N LEU A 380 19.68 -20.54 14.17
CA LEU A 380 19.94 -21.78 13.45
C LEU A 380 21.40 -21.91 13.04
N LEU A 381 22.04 -20.84 12.56
CA LEU A 381 23.48 -20.82 12.23
C LEU A 381 24.40 -20.93 13.45
N ALA A 382 23.94 -20.54 14.63
CA ALA A 382 24.70 -20.69 15.87
C ALA A 382 24.53 -22.07 16.52
N ALA A 383 23.58 -22.88 16.04
CA ALA A 383 23.33 -24.25 16.52
C ALA A 383 23.99 -25.33 15.63
N GLU A 384 24.53 -24.95 14.48
CA GLU A 384 25.43 -25.76 13.63
C GLU A 384 26.91 -25.53 13.99
#